data_facf633b45d60d7323f0e27bcc2e0adc
#
_entry.id   facf633b45d60d7323f0e27bcc2e0adc
#
_cell.length_a   1.000
_cell.length_b   1.000
_cell.length_c   1.000
_cell.angle_alpha   90.00
_cell.angle_beta   90.00
_cell.angle_gamma   90.00
#
_symmetry.space_group_name_H-M   'P 1'
#
loop_
_entity.id
_entity.type
_entity.pdbx_description
1 polymer ?
#
loop_
_entity_poly.entity_id
_entity_poly.type
_entity_poly.pdbx_seq_one_letter_code
_entity_poly.pdbx_strand_id
1 'polypeptide(L)'
;GLGDVYKRQVLESAITDTLETNYMPYAMSVIVSRAIPEIDGFKPSHRKLLYTMYKMGLLTGGRTKSANIVGQTMRLNPHGDQAIYETMVRLAKGNESLLHPFVDSKGNFGKVYSRDMAYAASRYTEAKLAPICAELFRDLDCDAVDFVDNYDNSMKEPSLLPTTFPNVLVSANQGIAVGMASQICGFNLGEVCDTTIALLKNPDHDVASTLLAPDFPTGGQIICDPAELRELYRTGRGGVKVRSRWRYDKQANLIEIYEIPYSTSIEAILDKVAELIKAGKISEISDMRDETDLSGLKLAIDLKR
;
A
#
# COMPACT_ATOMS: atom_id res chain seq x y z
N GLY A 1 -0.38 36.50 51.83
CA GLY A 1 0.01 35.17 51.67
C GLY A 1 0.68 34.94 50.33
N LEU A 2 1.95 34.69 50.31
CA LEU A 2 2.70 34.39 49.10
C LEU A 2 3.05 32.91 49.11
N GLY A 3 2.58 32.24 48.05
CA GLY A 3 3.33 31.15 47.43
C GLY A 3 3.30 29.85 48.18
N ASP A 4 2.33 28.98 47.88
CA ASP A 4 2.52 27.59 47.94
C ASP A 4 3.67 27.21 46.96
N VAL A 5 4.84 27.05 47.53
CA VAL A 5 5.97 26.43 46.86
C VAL A 5 5.55 24.99 46.62
N TYR A 6 5.17 24.65 45.42
CA TYR A 6 5.00 23.26 44.98
C TYR A 6 6.31 22.52 45.26
N LYS A 7 6.36 21.80 46.36
CA LYS A 7 7.44 20.84 46.59
C LYS A 7 7.34 19.83 45.47
N ARG A 8 8.32 19.81 44.58
CA ARG A 8 8.48 18.72 43.62
C ARG A 8 8.57 17.42 44.40
N GLN A 9 7.47 16.69 44.45
CA GLN A 9 7.43 15.38 45.02
C GLN A 9 7.89 14.39 43.98
N VAL A 10 8.96 13.67 44.27
CA VAL A 10 9.36 12.52 43.47
C VAL A 10 8.52 11.38 43.92
N LEU A 11 7.66 10.89 43.02
CA LEU A 11 6.88 9.69 43.24
C LEU A 11 7.63 8.50 42.66
N GLU A 12 7.89 7.50 43.45
CA GLU A 12 8.39 6.22 42.98
C GLU A 12 7.24 5.47 42.31
N SER A 13 7.45 5.06 41.03
CA SER A 13 6.50 4.24 40.28
C SER A 13 7.27 3.11 39.62
N ALA A 14 6.74 1.90 39.69
CA ALA A 14 7.33 0.77 38.99
C ALA A 14 7.26 1.01 37.46
N ILE A 15 8.31 0.67 36.75
CA ILE A 15 8.36 0.81 35.28
C ILE A 15 7.26 -0.01 34.60
N THR A 16 6.91 -1.16 35.18
CA THR A 16 5.82 -2.01 34.70
C THR A 16 4.49 -1.31 34.73
N ASP A 17 4.15 -0.60 35.83
CA ASP A 17 2.90 0.15 35.94
C ASP A 17 2.82 1.30 34.96
N THR A 18 3.96 1.96 34.72
CA THR A 18 4.07 3.03 33.71
C THR A 18 3.90 2.48 32.29
N LEU A 19 4.47 1.32 32.00
CA LEU A 19 4.31 0.66 30.70
C LEU A 19 2.85 0.24 30.48
N GLU A 20 2.22 -0.39 31.45
CA GLU A 20 0.83 -0.84 31.34
C GLU A 20 -0.15 0.33 31.21
N THR A 21 0.03 1.39 32.00
CA THR A 21 -0.93 2.50 32.06
C THR A 21 -0.77 3.51 30.96
N ASN A 22 0.46 3.76 30.48
CA ASN A 22 0.74 4.85 29.53
C ASN A 22 1.21 4.34 28.17
N TYR A 23 2.05 3.30 28.13
CA TYR A 23 2.62 2.83 26.86
C TYR A 23 1.72 1.83 26.13
N MET A 24 1.05 0.94 26.85
CA MET A 24 0.15 -0.05 26.23
C MET A 24 -1.03 0.61 25.51
N PRO A 25 -1.74 1.61 26.04
CA PRO A 25 -2.78 2.31 25.32
C PRO A 25 -2.27 2.99 24.06
N TYR A 26 -1.06 3.57 24.09
CA TYR A 26 -0.41 4.13 22.92
C TYR A 26 -0.11 3.05 21.87
N ALA A 27 0.51 1.94 22.27
CA ALA A 27 0.83 0.82 21.40
C ALA A 27 -0.43 0.25 20.73
N MET A 28 -1.49 0.03 21.50
CA MET A 28 -2.79 -0.44 20.99
C MET A 28 -3.42 0.56 20.01
N SER A 29 -3.35 1.84 20.30
CA SER A 29 -3.83 2.88 19.38
C SER A 29 -3.08 2.86 18.05
N VAL A 30 -1.76 2.70 18.06
CA VAL A 30 -0.96 2.60 16.82
C VAL A 30 -1.31 1.34 16.03
N ILE A 31 -1.52 0.21 16.70
CA ILE A 31 -1.89 -1.05 16.05
C ILE A 31 -3.25 -0.92 15.37
N VAL A 32 -4.30 -0.60 16.13
CA VAL A 32 -5.69 -0.66 15.67
C VAL A 32 -6.06 0.54 14.79
N SER A 33 -5.64 1.75 15.18
CA SER A 33 -6.12 2.97 14.54
C SER A 33 -5.22 3.51 13.42
N ARG A 34 -4.06 2.89 13.18
CA ARG A 34 -3.10 3.45 12.20
C ARG A 34 -2.46 2.41 11.28
N ALA A 35 -1.88 1.34 11.85
CA ALA A 35 -0.89 0.55 11.11
C ALA A 35 -1.46 -0.69 10.44
N ILE A 36 -2.35 -1.41 11.11
CA ILE A 36 -2.84 -2.70 10.64
C ILE A 36 -4.15 -2.49 9.87
N PRO A 37 -4.30 -3.10 8.67
CA PRO A 37 -5.57 -3.08 7.95
C PRO A 37 -6.61 -3.95 8.65
N GLU A 38 -7.86 -3.56 8.53
CA GLU A 38 -9.01 -4.39 8.91
C GLU A 38 -9.34 -5.40 7.80
N ILE A 39 -10.37 -6.23 8.03
CA ILE A 39 -10.77 -7.29 7.10
C ILE A 39 -11.20 -6.76 5.73
N ASP A 40 -11.64 -5.51 5.64
CA ASP A 40 -11.93 -4.83 4.37
C ASP A 40 -10.67 -4.46 3.56
N GLY A 41 -9.48 -4.74 4.09
CA GLY A 41 -8.20 -4.47 3.45
C GLY A 41 -7.73 -3.01 3.57
N PHE A 42 -8.42 -2.20 4.35
CA PHE A 42 -8.10 -0.80 4.51
C PHE A 42 -7.61 -0.43 5.92
N LYS A 43 -6.65 0.46 5.97
CA LYS A 43 -6.32 1.21 7.18
C LYS A 43 -7.38 2.30 7.40
N PRO A 44 -7.56 2.79 8.62
CA PRO A 44 -8.52 3.87 8.87
C PRO A 44 -8.34 5.10 7.98
N SER A 45 -7.11 5.52 7.69
CA SER A 45 -6.83 6.64 6.78
C SER A 45 -7.31 6.39 5.34
N HIS A 46 -7.13 5.17 4.83
CA HIS A 46 -7.63 4.78 3.51
C HIS A 46 -9.16 4.82 3.47
N ARG A 47 -9.82 4.24 4.47
CA ARG A 47 -11.27 4.15 4.57
C ARG A 47 -11.91 5.54 4.65
N LYS A 48 -11.38 6.43 5.49
CA LYS A 48 -11.85 7.82 5.64
C LYS A 48 -11.72 8.61 4.34
N LEU A 49 -10.61 8.47 3.63
CA LEU A 49 -10.40 9.12 2.33
C LEU A 49 -11.42 8.62 1.29
N LEU A 50 -11.54 7.29 1.11
CA LEU A 50 -12.44 6.69 0.12
C LEU A 50 -13.90 7.00 0.45
N TYR A 51 -14.30 6.95 1.72
CA TYR A 51 -15.63 7.31 2.17
C TYR A 51 -15.93 8.80 1.90
N THR A 52 -14.99 9.70 2.19
CA THR A 52 -15.14 11.13 1.85
C THR A 52 -15.36 11.32 0.35
N MET A 53 -14.56 10.67 -0.48
CA MET A 53 -14.73 10.73 -1.94
C MET A 53 -16.08 10.20 -2.39
N TYR A 54 -16.58 9.12 -1.77
CA TYR A 54 -17.91 8.59 -2.02
C TYR A 54 -19.02 9.60 -1.65
N LYS A 55 -18.94 10.20 -0.47
CA LYS A 55 -19.90 11.24 -0.01
C LYS A 55 -19.86 12.50 -0.88
N MET A 56 -18.75 12.80 -1.52
CA MET A 56 -18.61 13.89 -2.51
C MET A 56 -19.21 13.51 -3.89
N GLY A 57 -19.76 12.30 -4.06
CA GLY A 57 -20.32 11.84 -5.33
C GLY A 57 -19.29 11.51 -6.42
N LEU A 58 -18.03 11.29 -6.03
CA LEU A 58 -16.92 11.08 -6.98
C LEU A 58 -16.87 9.66 -7.56
N LEU A 59 -17.82 8.78 -7.24
CA LEU A 59 -17.94 7.49 -7.90
C LEU A 59 -18.51 7.61 -9.31
N THR A 60 -19.55 8.41 -9.48
CA THR A 60 -20.23 8.64 -10.76
C THR A 60 -19.95 10.02 -11.36
N GLY A 61 -19.50 10.96 -10.54
CA GLY A 61 -19.20 12.33 -10.93
C GLY A 61 -17.88 12.51 -11.68
N GLY A 62 -17.60 13.76 -12.07
CA GLY A 62 -16.33 14.16 -12.65
C GLY A 62 -15.20 14.22 -11.62
N ARG A 63 -13.95 14.28 -12.11
CA ARG A 63 -12.79 14.52 -11.23
C ARG A 63 -12.84 15.92 -10.62
N THR A 64 -12.36 16.05 -9.40
CA THR A 64 -12.13 17.33 -8.72
C THR A 64 -10.67 17.48 -8.31
N LYS A 65 -10.24 18.67 -7.93
CA LYS A 65 -8.88 18.92 -7.43
C LYS A 65 -8.60 18.06 -6.20
N SER A 66 -7.43 17.44 -6.17
CA SER A 66 -7.01 16.62 -5.03
C SER A 66 -6.99 17.42 -3.73
N ALA A 67 -6.61 18.71 -3.77
CA ALA A 67 -6.64 19.59 -2.62
C ALA A 67 -8.05 19.74 -2.01
N ASN A 68 -9.12 19.74 -2.82
CA ASN A 68 -10.49 19.77 -2.34
C ASN A 68 -10.85 18.47 -1.60
N ILE A 69 -10.48 17.32 -2.15
CA ILE A 69 -10.72 16.02 -1.51
C ILE A 69 -9.99 15.96 -0.17
N VAL A 70 -8.71 16.37 -0.14
CA VAL A 70 -7.90 16.42 1.09
C VAL A 70 -8.57 17.28 2.15
N GLY A 71 -9.00 18.50 1.79
CA GLY A 71 -9.69 19.42 2.72
C GLY A 71 -10.98 18.84 3.29
N GLN A 72 -11.79 18.14 2.47
CA GLN A 72 -13.00 17.48 2.96
C GLN A 72 -12.67 16.28 3.87
N THR A 73 -11.62 15.54 3.57
CA THR A 73 -11.19 14.36 4.35
C THR A 73 -10.70 14.75 5.75
N MET A 74 -10.14 15.94 5.93
CA MET A 74 -9.71 16.45 7.25
C MET A 74 -10.83 16.50 8.29
N ARG A 75 -12.10 16.56 7.86
CA ARG A 75 -13.25 16.51 8.76
C ARG A 75 -13.45 15.15 9.43
N LEU A 76 -12.94 14.08 8.81
CA LEU A 76 -12.96 12.72 9.38
C LEU A 76 -11.60 12.31 9.91
N ASN A 77 -10.52 12.85 9.33
CA ASN A 77 -9.14 12.50 9.66
C ASN A 77 -8.38 13.76 10.12
N PRO A 78 -8.22 13.99 11.43
CA PRO A 78 -7.61 15.21 11.98
C PRO A 78 -6.07 15.23 11.86
N HIS A 79 -5.52 14.52 10.90
CA HIS A 79 -4.09 14.54 10.58
C HIS A 79 -3.78 15.62 9.53
N GLY A 80 -2.50 15.96 9.35
CA GLY A 80 -2.07 16.95 8.39
C GLY A 80 -2.48 16.60 6.95
N ASP A 81 -2.75 17.63 6.14
CA ASP A 81 -3.13 17.56 4.74
C ASP A 81 -2.15 16.73 3.90
N GLN A 82 -0.86 16.83 4.19
CA GLN A 82 0.18 16.06 3.51
C GLN A 82 -0.02 14.55 3.68
N ALA A 83 -0.30 14.07 4.90
CA ALA A 83 -0.51 12.65 5.17
C ALA A 83 -1.76 12.10 4.45
N ILE A 84 -2.82 12.90 4.34
CA ILE A 84 -4.03 12.56 3.59
C ILE A 84 -3.71 12.47 2.09
N TYR A 85 -2.96 13.44 1.57
CA TYR A 85 -2.58 13.44 0.17
C TYR A 85 -1.66 12.28 -0.19
N GLU A 86 -0.69 11.94 0.64
CA GLU A 86 0.17 10.75 0.46
C GLU A 86 -0.65 9.45 0.46
N THR A 87 -1.68 9.38 1.31
CA THR A 87 -2.64 8.26 1.27
C THR A 87 -3.35 8.19 -0.09
N MET A 88 -3.81 9.33 -0.61
CA MET A 88 -4.44 9.40 -1.94
C MET A 88 -3.47 8.99 -3.06
N VAL A 89 -2.23 9.46 -3.02
CA VAL A 89 -1.17 9.10 -3.96
C VAL A 89 -0.99 7.59 -4.01
N ARG A 90 -0.91 6.95 -2.85
CA ARG A 90 -0.74 5.49 -2.74
C ARG A 90 -1.93 4.70 -3.30
N LEU A 91 -3.15 5.22 -3.25
CA LEU A 91 -4.34 4.59 -3.80
C LEU A 91 -4.59 4.94 -5.29
N ALA A 92 -3.78 5.84 -5.85
CA ALA A 92 -3.98 6.39 -7.18
C ALA A 92 -3.40 5.50 -8.29
N LYS A 93 -4.14 5.39 -9.38
CA LYS A 93 -3.72 4.69 -10.60
C LYS A 93 -2.37 5.19 -11.13
N GLY A 94 -2.14 6.51 -11.08
CA GLY A 94 -0.92 7.12 -11.60
C GLY A 94 0.36 6.73 -10.85
N ASN A 95 0.25 6.31 -9.58
CA ASN A 95 1.38 5.90 -8.76
C ASN A 95 1.85 4.46 -9.01
N GLU A 96 0.97 3.59 -9.53
CA GLU A 96 1.26 2.17 -9.83
C GLU A 96 1.67 1.32 -8.61
N SER A 97 1.21 1.69 -7.43
CA SER A 97 1.49 0.95 -6.19
C SER A 97 0.51 -0.18 -5.89
N LEU A 98 -0.61 -0.25 -6.62
CA LEU A 98 -1.66 -1.26 -6.44
C LEU A 98 -2.00 -1.95 -7.75
N LEU A 99 -2.31 -3.24 -7.70
CA LEU A 99 -2.85 -4.01 -8.83
C LEU A 99 -4.19 -3.45 -9.29
N HIS A 100 -5.04 -3.09 -8.34
CA HIS A 100 -6.35 -2.49 -8.56
C HIS A 100 -6.44 -1.17 -7.80
N PRO A 101 -6.04 -0.04 -8.40
CA PRO A 101 -6.10 1.26 -7.76
C PRO A 101 -7.55 1.71 -7.52
N PHE A 102 -7.79 2.36 -6.40
CA PHE A 102 -9.10 2.86 -5.99
C PHE A 102 -9.37 4.30 -6.40
N VAL A 103 -8.31 5.04 -6.70
CA VAL A 103 -8.38 6.43 -7.12
C VAL A 103 -8.00 6.57 -8.60
N ASP A 104 -8.98 6.97 -9.41
CA ASP A 104 -8.77 7.35 -10.80
C ASP A 104 -8.21 8.77 -10.84
N SER A 105 -6.94 8.88 -11.20
CA SER A 105 -6.09 10.06 -11.06
C SER A 105 -5.78 10.72 -12.39
N LYS A 106 -5.65 12.06 -12.37
CA LYS A 106 -5.16 12.86 -13.50
C LYS A 106 -4.08 13.83 -13.01
N GLY A 107 -2.97 13.88 -13.74
CA GLY A 107 -1.79 14.63 -13.37
C GLY A 107 -0.68 13.72 -12.84
N ASN A 108 0.38 14.31 -12.29
CA ASN A 108 1.54 13.58 -11.82
C ASN A 108 1.33 13.11 -10.37
N PHE A 109 1.14 11.81 -10.19
CA PHE A 109 1.06 11.14 -8.88
C PHE A 109 2.35 10.39 -8.51
N GLY A 110 3.46 10.66 -9.20
CA GLY A 110 4.72 9.96 -9.00
C GLY A 110 4.66 8.50 -9.46
N LYS A 111 5.71 7.75 -9.16
CA LYS A 111 5.80 6.32 -9.44
C LYS A 111 6.39 5.59 -8.24
N VAL A 112 5.77 4.48 -7.85
CA VAL A 112 6.20 3.69 -6.67
C VAL A 112 7.61 3.11 -6.83
N TYR A 113 8.04 2.89 -8.06
CA TYR A 113 9.32 2.28 -8.40
C TYR A 113 10.46 3.30 -8.64
N SER A 114 10.20 4.60 -8.46
CA SER A 114 11.23 5.64 -8.60
C SER A 114 11.15 6.67 -7.48
N ARG A 115 12.30 6.97 -6.88
CA ARG A 115 12.44 8.05 -5.87
C ARG A 115 12.48 9.43 -6.53
N ASP A 116 12.94 9.51 -7.76
CA ASP A 116 13.11 10.77 -8.50
C ASP A 116 11.81 11.23 -9.17
N MET A 117 10.90 10.31 -9.45
CA MET A 117 9.57 10.62 -9.99
C MET A 117 8.59 10.96 -8.86
N ALA A 118 8.82 12.08 -8.19
CA ALA A 118 7.95 12.57 -7.13
C ALA A 118 6.59 13.06 -7.66
N TYR A 119 5.56 12.98 -6.83
CA TYR A 119 4.22 13.48 -7.16
C TYR A 119 4.14 15.00 -7.09
N ALA A 120 3.27 15.58 -7.91
CA ALA A 120 2.99 17.02 -7.89
C ALA A 120 2.12 17.40 -6.67
N ALA A 121 2.15 18.67 -6.28
CA ALA A 121 1.30 19.18 -5.20
C ALA A 121 -0.20 18.98 -5.51
N SER A 122 -1.01 18.76 -4.47
CA SER A 122 -2.43 18.41 -4.56
C SER A 122 -3.29 19.43 -5.34
N ARG A 123 -2.85 20.68 -5.42
CA ARG A 123 -3.51 21.75 -6.21
C ARG A 123 -3.40 21.54 -7.73
N TYR A 124 -2.42 20.77 -8.19
CA TYR A 124 -2.20 20.52 -9.64
C TYR A 124 -2.82 19.22 -10.12
N THR A 125 -3.16 18.30 -9.22
CA THR A 125 -3.71 16.99 -9.55
C THR A 125 -5.23 16.95 -9.39
N GLU A 126 -5.87 16.01 -10.07
CA GLU A 126 -7.31 15.77 -10.00
C GLU A 126 -7.58 14.29 -9.78
N ALA A 127 -8.64 13.99 -9.06
CA ALA A 127 -8.98 12.62 -8.72
C ALA A 127 -10.50 12.39 -8.63
N LYS A 128 -10.90 11.14 -8.82
CA LYS A 128 -12.22 10.58 -8.51
C LYS A 128 -12.06 9.13 -8.08
N LEU A 129 -13.12 8.50 -7.62
CA LEU A 129 -13.11 7.06 -7.35
C LEU A 129 -13.01 6.25 -8.66
N ALA A 130 -12.22 5.19 -8.62
CA ALA A 130 -12.16 4.22 -9.72
C ALA A 130 -13.42 3.34 -9.73
N PRO A 131 -13.81 2.77 -10.89
CA PRO A 131 -15.04 1.94 -10.99
C PRO A 131 -15.12 0.78 -10.01
N ILE A 132 -13.98 0.18 -9.64
CA ILE A 132 -13.93 -0.92 -8.67
C ILE A 132 -14.49 -0.51 -7.29
N CYS A 133 -14.47 0.78 -6.96
CA CYS A 133 -15.03 1.29 -5.71
C CYS A 133 -16.54 1.09 -5.60
N ALA A 134 -17.25 0.84 -6.71
CA ALA A 134 -18.65 0.43 -6.66
C ALA A 134 -18.84 -0.84 -5.81
N GLU A 135 -17.87 -1.76 -5.86
CA GLU A 135 -17.87 -3.00 -5.09
C GLU A 135 -17.49 -2.82 -3.61
N LEU A 136 -16.97 -1.65 -3.25
CA LEU A 136 -16.67 -1.28 -1.85
C LEU A 136 -17.87 -0.64 -1.15
N PHE A 137 -18.73 0.04 -1.90
CA PHE A 137 -19.79 0.89 -1.35
C PHE A 137 -21.21 0.38 -1.66
N ARG A 138 -21.37 -0.69 -2.46
CA ARG A 138 -22.67 -1.15 -2.94
C ARG A 138 -23.70 -1.36 -1.84
N ASP A 139 -23.29 -1.95 -0.74
CA ASP A 139 -24.19 -2.32 0.35
C ASP A 139 -24.04 -1.39 1.59
N LEU A 140 -23.38 -0.22 1.42
CA LEU A 140 -23.11 0.69 2.52
C LEU A 140 -24.38 1.23 3.19
N ASP A 141 -25.41 1.48 2.40
CA ASP A 141 -26.71 2.01 2.88
C ASP A 141 -27.73 0.87 3.23
N CYS A 142 -27.25 -0.39 3.27
CA CYS A 142 -28.08 -1.57 3.54
C CYS A 142 -27.89 -2.14 4.97
N ASP A 143 -27.41 -1.33 5.91
CA ASP A 143 -27.11 -1.73 7.30
C ASP A 143 -26.13 -2.92 7.40
N ALA A 144 -25.22 -2.99 6.43
CA ALA A 144 -24.23 -4.07 6.35
C ALA A 144 -23.00 -3.83 7.23
N VAL A 145 -22.79 -2.60 7.71
CA VAL A 145 -21.66 -2.19 8.56
C VAL A 145 -22.11 -1.16 9.59
N ASP A 146 -21.43 -1.15 10.73
CA ASP A 146 -21.69 -0.17 11.79
C ASP A 146 -21.11 1.19 11.43
N PHE A 147 -21.80 2.26 11.87
CA PHE A 147 -21.32 3.63 11.80
C PHE A 147 -20.95 4.13 13.18
N VAL A 148 -19.77 4.70 13.29
CA VAL A 148 -19.23 5.28 14.52
C VAL A 148 -19.09 6.80 14.39
N ASP A 149 -19.04 7.50 15.50
CA ASP A 149 -18.78 8.92 15.51
C ASP A 149 -17.32 9.19 15.12
N ASN A 150 -17.09 10.29 14.37
CA ASN A 150 -15.74 10.75 14.08
C ASN A 150 -15.10 11.36 15.34
N TYR A 151 -13.86 11.84 15.21
CA TYR A 151 -13.03 12.30 16.34
C TYR A 151 -13.63 13.44 17.18
N ASP A 152 -14.55 14.25 16.64
CA ASP A 152 -15.21 15.39 17.31
C ASP A 152 -16.73 15.19 17.46
N ASN A 153 -17.25 14.01 17.18
CA ASN A 153 -18.67 13.64 17.22
C ASN A 153 -19.57 14.49 16.31
N SER A 154 -19.01 15.20 15.33
CA SER A 154 -19.77 16.03 14.39
C SER A 154 -20.33 15.28 13.21
N MET A 155 -19.77 14.11 12.90
CA MET A 155 -20.13 13.28 11.75
C MET A 155 -20.05 11.80 12.10
N LYS A 156 -20.68 10.97 11.27
CA LYS A 156 -20.53 9.51 11.35
C LYS A 156 -19.71 8.98 10.18
N GLU A 157 -18.91 7.96 10.46
CA GLU A 157 -18.10 7.24 9.48
C GLU A 157 -18.31 5.73 9.62
N PRO A 158 -18.20 4.94 8.53
CA PRO A 158 -18.32 3.50 8.61
C PRO A 158 -17.09 2.90 9.31
N SER A 159 -17.33 1.96 10.21
CA SER A 159 -16.26 1.20 10.89
C SER A 159 -15.46 0.35 9.90
N LEU A 160 -16.16 -0.22 8.89
CA LEU A 160 -15.63 -1.02 7.79
C LEU A 160 -16.31 -0.64 6.48
N LEU A 161 -15.73 -0.99 5.34
CA LEU A 161 -16.42 -0.94 4.06
C LEU A 161 -17.00 -2.33 3.72
N PRO A 162 -18.26 -2.41 3.24
CA PRO A 162 -18.92 -3.67 2.91
C PRO A 162 -18.43 -4.22 1.56
N THR A 163 -17.15 -4.58 1.50
CA THR A 163 -16.51 -5.08 0.28
C THR A 163 -17.16 -6.37 -0.21
N THR A 164 -17.42 -6.49 -1.50
CA THR A 164 -18.06 -7.66 -2.10
C THR A 164 -17.09 -8.79 -2.44
N PHE A 165 -15.80 -8.56 -2.23
CA PHE A 165 -14.72 -9.52 -2.44
C PHE A 165 -13.68 -9.38 -1.32
N PRO A 166 -12.82 -10.38 -1.06
CA PRO A 166 -11.80 -10.34 -0.02
C PRO A 166 -10.65 -9.36 -0.35
N ASN A 167 -10.93 -8.05 -0.28
CA ASN A 167 -9.99 -7.01 -0.67
C ASN A 167 -8.69 -7.02 0.12
N VAL A 168 -8.69 -7.49 1.36
CA VAL A 168 -7.48 -7.65 2.18
C VAL A 168 -6.43 -8.54 1.52
N LEU A 169 -6.84 -9.47 0.65
CA LEU A 169 -5.95 -10.35 -0.13
C LEU A 169 -5.64 -9.80 -1.51
N VAL A 170 -6.44 -8.89 -2.04
CA VAL A 170 -6.22 -8.29 -3.37
C VAL A 170 -5.27 -7.11 -3.31
N SER A 171 -5.42 -6.28 -2.30
CA SER A 171 -4.61 -5.07 -2.12
C SER A 171 -3.46 -5.31 -1.17
N ALA A 172 -2.23 -5.31 -1.69
CA ALA A 172 -1.02 -5.42 -0.89
C ALA A 172 -1.01 -4.37 0.24
N ASN A 173 -0.72 -4.81 1.46
CA ASN A 173 -0.69 -3.93 2.61
C ASN A 173 0.52 -4.22 3.50
N GLN A 174 1.19 -3.16 3.91
CA GLN A 174 2.28 -3.22 4.88
C GLN A 174 1.95 -2.29 6.03
N GLY A 175 2.01 -2.80 7.26
CA GLY A 175 1.81 -2.04 8.47
C GLY A 175 2.92 -2.29 9.47
N ILE A 176 3.53 -1.22 9.98
CA ILE A 176 4.54 -1.28 11.04
C ILE A 176 3.94 -0.59 12.25
N ALA A 177 3.67 -1.38 13.29
CA ALA A 177 3.13 -0.90 14.55
C ALA A 177 4.14 -1.09 15.69
N VAL A 178 3.74 -0.78 16.89
CA VAL A 178 4.54 -1.04 18.10
C VAL A 178 4.37 -2.49 18.51
N GLY A 179 5.47 -3.23 18.54
CA GLY A 179 5.46 -4.65 18.99
C GLY A 179 4.95 -5.64 17.93
N MET A 180 4.37 -5.19 16.82
CA MET A 180 3.97 -6.06 15.72
C MET A 180 4.06 -5.36 14.35
N ALA A 181 4.19 -6.18 13.31
CA ALA A 181 4.14 -5.72 11.93
C ALA A 181 3.28 -6.70 11.11
N SER A 182 2.65 -6.17 10.07
CA SER A 182 1.89 -6.95 9.09
C SER A 182 2.40 -6.65 7.70
N GLN A 183 2.56 -7.70 6.90
CA GLN A 183 2.85 -7.56 5.47
C GLN A 183 2.01 -8.58 4.70
N ILE A 184 0.96 -8.11 4.07
CA ILE A 184 0.06 -8.93 3.27
C ILE A 184 0.37 -8.64 1.80
N CYS A 185 0.75 -9.67 1.05
CA CYS A 185 0.94 -9.58 -0.39
C CYS A 185 -0.40 -9.39 -1.09
N GLY A 186 -0.39 -8.71 -2.24
CA GLY A 186 -1.54 -8.73 -3.14
C GLY A 186 -1.57 -10.02 -3.95
N PHE A 187 -2.79 -10.46 -4.31
CA PHE A 187 -3.03 -11.62 -5.16
C PHE A 187 -3.92 -11.24 -6.32
N ASN A 188 -3.91 -12.05 -7.35
CA ASN A 188 -4.80 -11.88 -8.49
C ASN A 188 -6.27 -11.91 -8.07
N LEU A 189 -7.04 -10.89 -8.46
CA LEU A 189 -8.46 -10.77 -8.07
C LEU A 189 -9.29 -11.97 -8.54
N GLY A 190 -9.05 -12.48 -9.76
CA GLY A 190 -9.75 -13.66 -10.29
C GLY A 190 -9.45 -14.90 -9.44
N GLU A 191 -8.16 -15.17 -9.15
CA GLU A 191 -7.74 -16.29 -8.31
C GLU A 191 -8.31 -16.20 -6.89
N VAL A 192 -8.36 -15.00 -6.29
CA VAL A 192 -8.98 -14.79 -4.98
C VAL A 192 -10.47 -15.10 -5.01
N CYS A 193 -11.19 -14.64 -6.03
CA CYS A 193 -12.61 -14.94 -6.19
C CYS A 193 -12.87 -16.44 -6.42
N ASP A 194 -12.10 -17.07 -7.30
CA ASP A 194 -12.22 -18.50 -7.59
C ASP A 194 -11.92 -19.35 -6.35
N THR A 195 -10.89 -19.00 -5.60
CA THR A 195 -10.53 -19.65 -4.33
C THR A 195 -11.64 -19.48 -3.30
N THR A 196 -12.21 -18.29 -3.17
CA THR A 196 -13.33 -18.01 -2.26
C THR A 196 -14.55 -18.86 -2.63
N ILE A 197 -14.91 -18.93 -3.91
CA ILE A 197 -16.01 -19.75 -4.41
C ILE A 197 -15.74 -21.24 -4.13
N ALA A 198 -14.51 -21.70 -4.34
CA ALA A 198 -14.13 -23.09 -4.09
C ALA A 198 -14.24 -23.43 -2.59
N LEU A 199 -13.77 -22.57 -1.69
CA LEU A 199 -13.89 -22.74 -0.24
C LEU A 199 -15.34 -22.73 0.26
N LEU A 200 -16.19 -21.86 -0.31
CA LEU A 200 -17.63 -21.85 0.02
C LEU A 200 -18.33 -23.16 -0.39
N LYS A 201 -17.89 -23.81 -1.47
CA LYS A 201 -18.41 -25.11 -1.92
C LYS A 201 -17.81 -26.29 -1.17
N ASN A 202 -16.54 -26.20 -0.80
CA ASN A 202 -15.79 -27.23 -0.10
C ASN A 202 -14.81 -26.59 0.89
N PRO A 203 -15.11 -26.57 2.21
CA PRO A 203 -14.22 -26.00 3.22
C PRO A 203 -12.82 -26.63 3.28
N ASP A 204 -12.64 -27.86 2.77
CA ASP A 204 -11.38 -28.57 2.74
C ASP A 204 -10.59 -28.33 1.43
N HIS A 205 -10.99 -27.35 0.63
CA HIS A 205 -10.33 -27.01 -0.62
C HIS A 205 -8.85 -26.65 -0.41
N ASP A 206 -7.95 -27.23 -1.23
CA ASP A 206 -6.51 -26.84 -1.24
C ASP A 206 -6.36 -25.45 -1.86
N VAL A 207 -6.19 -24.45 -1.01
CA VAL A 207 -6.03 -23.03 -1.41
C VAL A 207 -4.92 -22.84 -2.44
N ALA A 208 -3.79 -23.56 -2.31
CA ALA A 208 -2.68 -23.44 -3.23
C ALA A 208 -2.94 -23.99 -4.64
N SER A 209 -4.07 -24.68 -4.84
CA SER A 209 -4.48 -25.17 -6.17
C SER A 209 -5.17 -24.09 -7.02
N THR A 210 -5.73 -23.06 -6.39
CA THR A 210 -6.45 -21.95 -7.07
C THR A 210 -5.83 -20.58 -6.81
N LEU A 211 -5.16 -20.37 -5.69
CA LEU A 211 -4.37 -19.18 -5.39
C LEU A 211 -2.89 -19.51 -5.67
N LEU A 212 -2.45 -19.23 -6.89
CA LEU A 212 -1.19 -19.78 -7.38
C LEU A 212 0.04 -19.12 -6.77
N ALA A 213 0.08 -17.77 -6.71
CA ALA A 213 1.17 -17.00 -6.12
C ALA A 213 0.75 -15.55 -5.90
N PRO A 214 1.48 -14.79 -5.07
CA PRO A 214 1.29 -13.33 -4.99
C PRO A 214 1.54 -12.63 -6.33
N ASP A 215 0.77 -11.58 -6.61
CA ASP A 215 0.98 -10.67 -7.73
C ASP A 215 1.52 -9.33 -7.23
N PHE A 216 2.36 -8.67 -8.06
CA PHE A 216 2.97 -7.40 -7.72
C PHE A 216 2.70 -6.36 -8.81
N PRO A 217 2.35 -5.11 -8.44
CA PRO A 217 2.03 -4.04 -9.40
C PRO A 217 3.18 -3.71 -10.36
N THR A 218 4.42 -3.87 -9.92
CA THR A 218 5.61 -3.63 -10.73
C THR A 218 6.08 -4.84 -11.53
N GLY A 219 5.32 -5.94 -11.49
CA GLY A 219 5.64 -7.19 -12.18
C GLY A 219 6.78 -7.98 -11.53
N GLY A 220 7.58 -8.62 -12.37
CA GLY A 220 8.68 -9.50 -11.97
C GLY A 220 8.36 -10.99 -12.13
N GLN A 221 9.31 -11.82 -11.75
CA GLN A 221 9.17 -13.28 -11.76
C GLN A 221 9.36 -13.81 -10.34
N ILE A 222 8.37 -14.55 -9.84
CA ILE A 222 8.47 -15.22 -8.55
C ILE A 222 9.30 -16.51 -8.75
N ILE A 223 10.25 -16.71 -7.85
CA ILE A 223 11.05 -17.92 -7.74
C ILE A 223 10.72 -18.52 -6.38
N CYS A 224 9.86 -19.51 -6.35
CA CYS A 224 9.56 -20.21 -5.12
C CYS A 224 9.29 -21.72 -5.40
N ASP A 225 9.53 -22.55 -4.38
CA ASP A 225 9.10 -23.94 -4.39
C ASP A 225 7.60 -24.01 -4.04
N PRO A 226 6.78 -24.81 -4.75
CA PRO A 226 5.39 -25.00 -4.40
C PRO A 226 5.15 -25.48 -2.95
N ALA A 227 6.09 -26.24 -2.37
CA ALA A 227 6.01 -26.67 -0.98
C ALA A 227 6.21 -25.49 -0.01
N GLU A 228 7.17 -24.60 -0.28
CA GLU A 228 7.40 -23.38 0.49
C GLU A 228 6.17 -22.45 0.43
N LEU A 229 5.52 -22.33 -0.74
CA LEU A 229 4.33 -21.52 -0.91
C LEU A 229 3.13 -22.06 -0.09
N ARG A 230 2.91 -23.40 -0.11
CA ARG A 230 1.88 -24.03 0.74
C ARG A 230 2.12 -23.78 2.22
N GLU A 231 3.37 -23.88 2.67
CA GLU A 231 3.72 -23.61 4.05
C GLU A 231 3.52 -22.15 4.41
N LEU A 232 3.82 -21.22 3.50
CA LEU A 232 3.53 -19.79 3.66
C LEU A 232 2.02 -19.56 3.83
N TYR A 233 1.18 -20.19 3.01
CA TYR A 233 -0.28 -20.06 3.13
C TYR A 233 -0.82 -20.66 4.44
N ARG A 234 -0.26 -21.80 4.87
CA ARG A 234 -0.66 -22.47 6.11
C ARG A 234 -0.29 -21.68 7.37
N THR A 235 0.88 -21.07 7.38
CA THR A 235 1.44 -20.42 8.58
C THR A 235 1.29 -18.89 8.59
N GLY A 236 1.05 -18.28 7.44
CA GLY A 236 1.12 -16.83 7.25
C GLY A 236 2.54 -16.27 7.42
N ARG A 237 3.57 -17.13 7.39
CA ARG A 237 4.98 -16.76 7.60
C ARG A 237 5.85 -17.32 6.50
N GLY A 238 6.74 -16.48 5.96
CA GLY A 238 7.68 -16.86 4.91
C GLY A 238 8.00 -15.68 4.02
N GLY A 239 8.61 -15.97 2.87
CA GLY A 239 8.94 -14.95 1.88
C GLY A 239 9.01 -15.56 0.50
N VAL A 240 8.71 -14.77 -0.51
CA VAL A 240 8.88 -15.12 -1.91
C VAL A 240 10.04 -14.33 -2.49
N LYS A 241 10.87 -14.98 -3.31
CA LYS A 241 11.94 -14.31 -4.05
C LYS A 241 11.37 -13.82 -5.37
N VAL A 242 11.55 -12.53 -5.64
CA VAL A 242 11.13 -11.91 -6.90
C VAL A 242 12.36 -11.39 -7.61
N ARG A 243 12.48 -11.67 -8.89
CA ARG A 243 13.51 -11.10 -9.75
C ARG A 243 12.92 -10.28 -10.86
N SER A 244 13.71 -9.32 -11.38
CA SER A 244 13.38 -8.49 -12.50
C SER A 244 13.12 -9.30 -13.77
N ARG A 245 12.28 -8.79 -14.66
CA ARG A 245 12.19 -9.29 -16.04
C ARG A 245 13.02 -8.39 -16.93
N TRP A 246 13.74 -9.04 -17.84
CA TRP A 246 14.69 -8.38 -18.74
C TRP A 246 14.70 -9.03 -20.11
N ARG A 247 15.20 -8.30 -21.08
CA ARG A 247 15.50 -8.81 -22.43
C ARG A 247 16.86 -8.31 -22.89
N TYR A 248 17.50 -9.04 -23.77
CA TYR A 248 18.77 -8.68 -24.36
C TYR A 248 18.57 -8.29 -25.82
N ASP A 249 18.91 -7.04 -26.15
CA ASP A 249 18.97 -6.56 -27.51
C ASP A 249 20.39 -6.79 -28.07
N LYS A 250 20.51 -7.75 -28.99
CA LYS A 250 21.79 -8.09 -29.61
C LYS A 250 22.34 -7.00 -30.52
N GLN A 251 21.47 -6.21 -31.16
CA GLN A 251 21.90 -5.16 -32.09
C GLN A 251 22.51 -3.98 -31.33
N ALA A 252 21.84 -3.57 -30.26
CA ALA A 252 22.31 -2.50 -29.38
C ALA A 252 23.36 -2.95 -28.36
N ASN A 253 23.54 -4.27 -28.18
CA ASN A 253 24.36 -4.85 -27.10
C ASN A 253 23.93 -4.38 -25.72
N LEU A 254 22.60 -4.38 -25.47
CA LEU A 254 21.93 -3.77 -24.35
C LEU A 254 21.07 -4.79 -23.61
N ILE A 255 21.14 -4.79 -22.27
CA ILE A 255 20.15 -5.44 -21.41
C ILE A 255 19.12 -4.38 -21.01
N GLU A 256 17.86 -4.66 -21.33
CA GLU A 256 16.72 -3.83 -20.96
C GLU A 256 15.92 -4.54 -19.85
N ILE A 257 15.82 -3.90 -18.68
CA ILE A 257 14.96 -4.35 -17.56
C ILE A 257 13.67 -3.55 -17.66
N TYR A 258 12.53 -4.26 -17.73
CA TYR A 258 11.20 -3.65 -17.90
C TYR A 258 10.21 -3.98 -16.78
N GLU A 259 10.57 -4.85 -15.84
CA GLU A 259 9.86 -5.10 -14.59
C GLU A 259 10.88 -5.31 -13.46
N ILE A 260 10.60 -4.73 -12.29
CA ILE A 260 11.46 -4.84 -11.11
C ILE A 260 10.65 -5.31 -9.89
N PRO A 261 11.30 -5.93 -8.89
CA PRO A 261 10.63 -6.33 -7.66
C PRO A 261 9.97 -5.14 -6.95
N TYR A 262 8.77 -5.34 -6.45
CA TYR A 262 7.93 -4.30 -5.82
C TYR A 262 8.60 -3.57 -4.64
N SER A 263 9.51 -4.21 -3.94
CA SER A 263 10.19 -3.64 -2.76
C SER A 263 11.43 -2.81 -3.08
N THR A 264 11.73 -2.56 -4.36
CA THR A 264 12.92 -1.81 -4.79
C THR A 264 12.57 -0.65 -5.71
N SER A 265 13.55 0.20 -6.01
CA SER A 265 13.44 1.29 -6.97
C SER A 265 14.53 1.20 -8.03
N ILE A 266 14.32 1.90 -9.15
CA ILE A 266 15.31 1.97 -10.25
C ILE A 266 16.64 2.48 -9.71
N GLU A 267 16.62 3.56 -8.95
CA GLU A 267 17.81 4.19 -8.39
C GLU A 267 18.56 3.25 -7.44
N ALA A 268 17.83 2.47 -6.63
CA ALA A 268 18.45 1.49 -5.73
C ALA A 268 19.16 0.36 -6.51
N ILE A 269 18.61 -0.04 -7.66
CA ILE A 269 19.24 -1.01 -8.55
C ILE A 269 20.51 -0.41 -9.17
N LEU A 270 20.42 0.82 -9.72
CA LEU A 270 21.56 1.52 -10.31
C LEU A 270 22.69 1.71 -9.30
N ASP A 271 22.37 2.17 -8.09
CA ASP A 271 23.33 2.35 -6.99
C ASP A 271 24.04 1.02 -6.68
N LYS A 272 23.26 -0.07 -6.58
CA LYS A 272 23.82 -1.39 -6.26
C LYS A 272 24.73 -1.95 -7.35
N VAL A 273 24.36 -1.78 -8.61
CA VAL A 273 25.18 -2.19 -9.74
C VAL A 273 26.46 -1.34 -9.79
N ALA A 274 26.38 -0.02 -9.56
CA ALA A 274 27.53 0.84 -9.50
C ALA A 274 28.53 0.45 -8.37
N GLU A 275 28.02 0.07 -7.20
CA GLU A 275 28.86 -0.49 -6.12
C GLU A 275 29.59 -1.76 -6.55
N LEU A 276 28.91 -2.68 -7.25
CA LEU A 276 29.49 -3.93 -7.73
C LEU A 276 30.58 -3.69 -8.80
N ILE A 277 30.38 -2.72 -9.67
CA ILE A 277 31.40 -2.29 -10.66
C ILE A 277 32.61 -1.71 -9.96
N LYS A 278 32.43 -0.78 -8.98
CA LYS A 278 33.50 -0.20 -8.19
C LYS A 278 34.28 -1.25 -7.39
N ALA A 279 33.60 -2.28 -6.92
CA ALA A 279 34.21 -3.39 -6.20
C ALA A 279 34.92 -4.41 -7.13
N GLY A 280 34.91 -4.22 -8.45
CA GLY A 280 35.50 -5.10 -9.44
C GLY A 280 34.80 -6.46 -9.59
N LYS A 281 33.55 -6.57 -9.10
CA LYS A 281 32.74 -7.81 -9.21
C LYS A 281 32.02 -7.94 -10.55
N ILE A 282 31.79 -6.83 -11.22
CA ILE A 282 31.18 -6.73 -12.55
C ILE A 282 32.07 -5.83 -13.39
N SER A 283 32.51 -6.30 -14.54
CA SER A 283 33.39 -5.60 -15.47
C SER A 283 32.78 -5.35 -16.84
N GLU A 284 31.69 -6.04 -17.14
CA GLU A 284 31.08 -6.14 -18.47
C GLU A 284 30.18 -4.97 -18.83
N ILE A 285 29.81 -4.14 -17.85
CA ILE A 285 28.93 -2.99 -18.04
C ILE A 285 29.75 -1.78 -18.48
N SER A 286 29.29 -1.08 -19.52
CA SER A 286 29.87 0.19 -19.99
C SER A 286 29.09 1.42 -19.50
N ASP A 287 27.75 1.34 -19.49
CA ASP A 287 26.87 2.43 -19.07
C ASP A 287 25.52 1.91 -18.54
N MET A 288 24.82 2.73 -17.75
CA MET A 288 23.50 2.42 -17.23
C MET A 288 22.63 3.69 -17.24
N ARG A 289 21.40 3.55 -17.73
CA ARG A 289 20.47 4.68 -17.83
C ARG A 289 19.05 4.29 -17.43
N ASP A 290 18.36 5.21 -16.77
CA ASP A 290 16.91 5.17 -16.64
C ASP A 290 16.30 5.79 -17.90
N GLU A 291 15.64 4.99 -18.70
CA GLU A 291 14.90 5.39 -19.90
C GLU A 291 13.38 5.24 -19.73
N THR A 292 12.92 5.21 -18.47
CA THR A 292 11.50 5.12 -18.13
C THR A 292 10.72 6.31 -18.68
N ASP A 293 9.64 6.02 -19.38
CA ASP A 293 8.77 7.01 -19.98
C ASP A 293 7.27 6.65 -19.79
N LEU A 294 6.38 7.27 -20.58
CA LEU A 294 4.94 7.01 -20.50
C LEU A 294 4.55 5.60 -20.95
N SER A 295 5.42 4.87 -21.65
CA SER A 295 5.18 3.50 -22.09
C SER A 295 5.49 2.47 -20.99
N GLY A 296 6.22 2.87 -19.94
CA GLY A 296 6.52 2.04 -18.78
C GLY A 296 7.97 2.13 -18.31
N LEU A 297 8.29 1.28 -17.33
CA LEU A 297 9.63 1.16 -16.77
C LEU A 297 10.61 0.63 -17.81
N LYS A 298 11.75 1.30 -17.93
CA LYS A 298 12.87 0.87 -18.78
C LYS A 298 14.20 1.27 -18.19
N LEU A 299 14.91 0.31 -17.64
CA LEU A 299 16.29 0.45 -17.18
C LEU A 299 17.21 -0.19 -18.22
N ALA A 300 18.04 0.61 -18.87
CA ALA A 300 18.96 0.22 -19.92
C ALA A 300 20.38 0.03 -19.37
N ILE A 301 20.98 -1.14 -19.65
CA ILE A 301 22.35 -1.49 -19.25
C ILE A 301 23.15 -1.85 -20.49
N ASP A 302 24.04 -0.95 -20.90
CA ASP A 302 24.95 -1.17 -22.05
C ASP A 302 26.12 -2.07 -21.64
N LEU A 303 26.39 -3.07 -22.47
CA LEU A 303 27.50 -3.98 -22.27
C LEU A 303 28.75 -3.53 -23.05
N LYS A 304 29.92 -3.82 -22.49
CA LYS A 304 31.19 -3.67 -23.22
C LYS A 304 31.25 -4.65 -24.38
N ARG A 305 31.91 -4.26 -25.46
CA ARG A 305 32.18 -5.11 -26.62
C ARG A 305 33.39 -6.01 -26.35
#